data_678bd16a24d37e11ef41175be7f8908e
#
_entry.id   678bd16a24d37e11ef41175be7f8908e
#
_cell.length_a   1.000
_cell.length_b   1.000
_cell.length_c   1.000
_cell.angle_alpha   90.00
_cell.angle_beta   90.00
_cell.angle_gamma   90.00
#
_symmetry.space_group_name_H-M   'P 1'
#
loop_
_entity.id
_entity.type
_entity.pdbx_description
1 polymer ?
#
loop_
_entity_poly.entity_id
_entity_poly.type
_entity_poly.pdbx_seq_one_letter_code
_entity_poly.pdbx_strand_id
1 'polypeptide(L)' 'MPDQPEVSDWLTRIQAEYREMPGLQLTEDQMRRLWGLDRATCAVIIAALIGSGFLCETPKHVYVLAVSHLSRL' A
#
# COMPACT_ATOMS: atom_id res chain seq x y z
N MET A 1 11.29 -9.41 22.18
CA MET A 1 10.58 -9.77 20.97
C MET A 1 9.46 -8.79 20.68
N PRO A 2 9.51 -8.08 19.62
CA PRO A 2 8.44 -7.14 19.36
C PRO A 2 7.13 -7.88 19.09
N ASP A 3 6.06 -7.33 19.63
CA ASP A 3 4.75 -7.89 19.39
C ASP A 3 4.14 -7.37 18.12
N GLN A 4 4.75 -6.35 17.53
CA GLN A 4 4.22 -5.72 16.34
C GLN A 4 4.98 -6.16 15.11
N PRO A 5 4.31 -6.40 14.00
CA PRO A 5 5.00 -6.73 12.76
C PRO A 5 5.89 -5.57 12.35
N GLU A 6 7.02 -5.90 11.77
CA GLU A 6 7.90 -4.87 11.22
C GLU A 6 7.30 -4.32 9.93
N VAL A 7 7.80 -3.16 9.54
CA VAL A 7 7.34 -2.54 8.30
C VAL A 7 7.51 -3.49 7.11
N SER A 8 8.61 -4.24 7.07
CA SER A 8 8.84 -5.18 5.97
C SER A 8 7.75 -6.25 5.90
N ASP A 9 7.25 -6.70 7.05
CA ASP A 9 6.17 -7.68 7.07
C ASP A 9 4.88 -7.07 6.50
N TRP A 10 4.61 -5.83 6.86
CA TRP A 10 3.46 -5.14 6.31
C TRP A 10 3.58 -4.91 4.81
N LEU A 11 4.78 -4.59 4.34
CA LEU A 11 4.99 -4.40 2.91
C LEU A 11 4.66 -5.68 2.15
N THR A 12 5.14 -6.82 2.64
CA THR A 12 4.87 -8.10 2.01
C THR A 12 3.38 -8.40 1.99
N ARG A 13 2.72 -8.16 3.11
CA ARG A 13 1.31 -8.47 3.24
C ARG A 13 0.46 -7.60 2.31
N ILE A 14 0.74 -6.31 2.29
CA ILE A 14 -0.03 -5.39 1.47
C ILE A 14 0.22 -5.64 0.00
N GLN A 15 1.46 -5.97 -0.38
CA GLN A 15 1.75 -6.33 -1.75
C GLN A 15 0.96 -7.55 -2.18
N ALA A 16 0.82 -8.53 -1.29
CA ALA A 16 0.06 -9.72 -1.60
C ALA A 16 -1.42 -9.38 -1.85
N GLU A 17 -1.97 -8.49 -1.04
CA GLU A 17 -3.37 -8.08 -1.21
C GLU A 17 -3.59 -7.43 -2.57
N TYR A 18 -2.70 -6.56 -2.97
CA TYR A 18 -2.82 -5.91 -4.27
C TYR A 18 -2.61 -6.88 -5.43
N ARG A 19 -1.76 -7.89 -5.23
CA ARG A 19 -1.57 -8.89 -6.29
C ARG A 19 -2.79 -9.75 -6.48
N GLU A 20 -3.48 -10.07 -5.39
CA GLU A 20 -4.71 -10.85 -5.48
C GLU A 20 -5.85 -10.05 -6.06
N MET A 21 -5.84 -8.74 -5.84
CA MET A 21 -6.89 -7.86 -6.35
C MET A 21 -6.24 -6.68 -7.07
N PRO A 22 -5.80 -6.90 -8.32
CA PRO A 22 -5.06 -5.84 -9.02
C PRO A 22 -5.83 -4.54 -9.21
N GLY A 23 -7.15 -4.60 -9.15
CA GLY A 23 -7.96 -3.39 -9.24
C GLY A 23 -8.21 -2.69 -7.92
N LEU A 24 -7.56 -3.15 -6.84
CA LEU A 24 -7.77 -2.58 -5.53
C LEU A 24 -7.37 -1.11 -5.50
N GLN A 25 -8.23 -0.29 -4.92
CA GLN A 25 -8.01 1.15 -4.79
C GLN A 25 -8.34 1.54 -3.37
N LEU A 26 -7.36 2.07 -2.65
CA LEU A 26 -7.54 2.42 -1.24
C LEU A 26 -6.99 3.80 -0.98
N THR A 27 -7.73 4.56 -0.18
CA THR A 27 -7.20 5.80 0.40
C THR A 27 -6.35 5.45 1.61
N GLU A 28 -5.60 6.44 2.10
CA GLU A 28 -4.82 6.23 3.31
C GLU A 28 -5.72 5.84 4.49
N ASP A 29 -6.85 6.52 4.64
CA ASP A 29 -7.78 6.21 5.72
C ASP A 29 -8.31 4.79 5.62
N GLN A 30 -8.61 4.35 4.41
CA GLN A 30 -9.10 2.99 4.21
C GLN A 30 -8.02 1.97 4.56
N MET A 31 -6.78 2.24 4.19
CA MET A 31 -5.67 1.35 4.54
C MET A 31 -5.50 1.26 6.05
N ARG A 32 -5.58 2.40 6.73
CA ARG A 32 -5.42 2.42 8.17
C ARG A 32 -6.51 1.61 8.86
N ARG A 33 -7.74 1.74 8.40
CA ARG A 33 -8.86 1.00 8.99
C ARG A 33 -8.80 -0.49 8.66
N LEU A 34 -8.43 -0.79 7.43
CA LEU A 34 -8.43 -2.17 6.98
C LEU A 34 -7.39 -3.00 7.73
N TRP A 35 -6.23 -2.43 7.96
CA TRP A 35 -5.12 -3.16 8.58
C TRP A 35 -4.78 -2.69 9.99
N GLY A 36 -5.57 -1.77 10.55
CA GLY A 36 -5.34 -1.32 11.90
C GLY A 36 -4.05 -0.56 12.08
N LEU A 37 -3.65 0.22 11.10
CA LEU A 37 -2.37 0.94 11.14
C LEU A 37 -2.56 2.33 11.72
N ASP A 38 -1.57 2.76 12.49
CA ASP A 38 -1.55 4.15 12.92
C ASP A 38 -1.04 5.02 11.77
N ARG A 39 -1.20 6.33 11.92
CA ARG A 39 -0.87 7.26 10.84
C ARG A 39 0.60 7.18 10.45
N ALA A 40 1.49 7.15 11.44
CA ALA A 40 2.92 7.17 11.16
C ALA A 40 3.36 5.91 10.43
N THR A 41 2.89 4.75 10.88
CA THR A 41 3.25 3.50 10.25
C THR A 41 2.69 3.42 8.83
N CYS A 42 1.45 3.85 8.66
CA CYS A 42 0.83 3.82 7.34
C CYS A 42 1.59 4.73 6.37
N ALA A 43 2.01 5.90 6.82
CA ALA A 43 2.76 6.82 5.96
C ALA A 43 4.09 6.21 5.52
N VAL A 44 4.79 5.53 6.43
CA VAL A 44 6.04 4.88 6.08
C VAL A 44 5.82 3.78 5.06
N ILE A 45 4.79 2.98 5.25
CA ILE A 45 4.48 1.88 4.34
C ILE A 45 4.14 2.41 2.95
N ILE A 46 3.28 3.43 2.89
CA ILE A 46 2.89 4.00 1.61
C ILE A 46 4.10 4.60 0.90
N ALA A 47 4.93 5.34 1.62
CA ALA A 47 6.12 5.94 1.04
C ALA A 47 7.06 4.86 0.47
N ALA A 48 7.22 3.76 1.19
CA ALA A 48 8.07 2.68 0.73
C ALA A 48 7.51 2.01 -0.52
N LEU A 49 6.20 1.79 -0.57
CA LEU A 49 5.59 1.15 -1.73
C LEU A 49 5.62 2.05 -2.96
N ILE A 50 5.43 3.34 -2.77
CA ILE A 50 5.54 4.28 -3.88
C ILE A 50 6.99 4.40 -4.32
N GLY A 51 7.91 4.50 -3.38
CA GLY A 51 9.33 4.63 -3.69
C GLY A 51 9.89 3.44 -4.43
N SER A 52 9.36 2.26 -4.18
CA SER A 52 9.80 1.04 -4.87
C SER A 52 9.13 0.87 -6.24
N GLY A 53 8.14 1.71 -6.55
CA GLY A 53 7.42 1.61 -7.81
C GLY A 53 6.29 0.61 -7.80
N PHE A 54 5.94 0.07 -6.63
CA PHE A 54 4.86 -0.90 -6.55
C PHE A 54 3.48 -0.23 -6.60
N LEU A 55 3.33 0.90 -5.92
CA LEU A 55 2.07 1.65 -5.90
C LEU A 55 2.27 3.04 -6.49
N CYS A 56 1.18 3.63 -6.94
CA CYS A 56 1.17 5.05 -7.28
C CYS A 56 -0.10 5.68 -6.72
N GLU A 57 -0.04 6.97 -6.49
CA GLU A 57 -1.15 7.74 -5.98
C GLU A 57 -1.85 8.42 -7.15
N THR A 58 -3.17 8.25 -7.24
CA THR A 58 -3.96 8.90 -8.29
C THR A 58 -4.28 10.33 -7.87
N PRO A 59 -4.75 11.16 -8.82
CA PRO A 59 -5.19 12.52 -8.46
C PRO A 59 -6.29 12.56 -7.41
N LYS A 60 -6.99 11.46 -7.21
CA LYS A 60 -8.03 11.38 -6.18
C LYS A 60 -7.49 10.90 -4.84
N HIS A 61 -6.16 10.79 -4.72
CA HIS A 61 -5.50 10.34 -3.49
C HIS A 61 -5.85 8.91 -3.14
N VAL A 62 -5.96 8.08 -4.16
CA VAL A 62 -6.18 6.65 -4.01
C VAL A 62 -4.92 5.93 -4.46
N TYR A 63 -4.55 4.87 -3.74
CA TYR A 63 -3.33 4.13 -4.04
C TYR A 63 -3.66 2.88 -4.82
N VAL A 64 -3.00 2.73 -5.97
CA VAL A 64 -3.26 1.63 -6.90
C VAL A 64 -1.93 1.02 -7.33
N LEU A 65 -2.00 -0.18 -7.90
CA LEU A 65 -0.81 -0.83 -8.45
C LEU A 65 -0.24 0.01 -9.58
N ALA A 66 1.02 0.39 -9.45
CA ALA A 66 1.67 1.18 -10.48
C ALA A 66 1.85 0.38 -11.75
N VAL A 67 2.17 -0.90 -11.62
CA VAL A 67 2.36 -1.77 -12.79
C VAL A 67 1.10 -1.84 -13.62
N SER A 68 -0.04 -2.03 -12.97
CA SER A 68 -1.31 -2.10 -13.65
C SER A 68 -1.62 -0.79 -14.37
N HIS A 69 -1.30 0.31 -13.73
CA HIS A 69 -1.52 1.63 -14.31
C HIS A 69 -0.64 1.85 -15.53
N LEU A 70 0.62 1.43 -15.45
CA LEU A 70 1.58 1.64 -16.52
C LEU A 70 1.42 0.66 -17.68
N SER A 71 0.82 -0.49 -17.43
CA SER A 71 0.68 -1.50 -18.47
C SER A 71 -0.25 -1.07 -19.59
N ARG A 72 -0.87 0.05 -19.45
CA ARG A 72 -1.74 0.58 -20.49
C ARG A 72 -0.97 1.18 -21.66
N LEU A 73 0.30 1.39 -21.47
CA LEU A 73 1.15 1.87 -22.56
C LEU A 73 1.51 0.75 -23.54
#